data_d67c8d8e9f74bb230be5d217c97033b1
#
_entry.id   d67c8d8e9f74bb230be5d217c97033b1
#
_cell.length_a   1.000
_cell.length_b   1.000
_cell.length_c   1.000
_cell.angle_alpha   90.00
_cell.angle_beta   90.00
_cell.angle_gamma   90.00
#
_symmetry.space_group_name_H-M   'P 1'
#
loop_
_entity.id
_entity.type
_entity.pdbx_description
1 polymer ?
#
loop_
_entity_poly.entity_id
_entity_poly.type
_entity_poly.pdbx_seq_one_letter_code
_entity_poly.pdbx_strand_id
1 'polypeptide(L)'
;MKIGGKRALVTGAGGFISSHLVEALLDAGAEVTALLHYNADAAIGNLSHVPAAVRKSVHVVHGDLLDADFMSRLVAKSEVVFHLGALIAIPYSYDAPRSYIHTNVIGTLNILEAIRSGGQRLVHTSTSEVYGSARYIPIDEAHPLQAQSPYAATKIGADKLVESYVRSFDLGAVTVRPFNTFGPRQSARAFIPTVIGQALGGGEVVQLGALDPIRDLTFVRDTVSGFIAAAECDDARGGCFNLGTGEGASVGE
;
A
#
# COMPACT_ATOMS: atom_id res chain seq x y z
N MET A 1 -10.20 0.31 17.70
CA MET A 1 -9.05 1.01 18.40
C MET A 1 -8.96 2.41 17.81
N LYS A 2 -8.63 3.49 18.60
CA LYS A 2 -8.35 4.82 18.01
C LYS A 2 -6.85 4.98 17.74
N ILE A 3 -6.50 5.65 16.63
CA ILE A 3 -5.11 5.78 16.19
C ILE A 3 -4.33 6.85 16.97
N GLY A 4 -5.02 7.88 17.50
CA GLY A 4 -4.39 8.95 18.28
C GLY A 4 -3.66 8.39 19.51
N GLY A 5 -2.42 8.83 19.73
CA GLY A 5 -1.52 8.38 20.78
C GLY A 5 -0.92 6.98 20.56
N LYS A 6 -1.17 6.33 19.42
CA LYS A 6 -0.61 5.00 19.09
C LYS A 6 0.72 5.10 18.37
N ARG A 7 1.61 4.15 18.65
CA ARG A 7 2.85 3.97 17.88
C ARG A 7 2.53 3.19 16.62
N ALA A 8 2.59 3.87 15.48
CA ALA A 8 2.31 3.34 14.15
C ALA A 8 3.61 3.11 13.37
N LEU A 9 3.79 1.90 12.85
CA LEU A 9 4.83 1.58 11.87
C LEU A 9 4.23 1.62 10.47
N VAL A 10 4.83 2.41 9.57
CA VAL A 10 4.48 2.44 8.15
C VAL A 10 5.65 1.87 7.36
N THR A 11 5.48 0.74 6.71
CA THR A 11 6.49 0.17 5.80
C THR A 11 6.33 0.73 4.39
N GLY A 12 7.43 0.88 3.66
CA GLY A 12 7.40 1.53 2.35
C GLY A 12 7.02 3.01 2.41
N ALA A 13 7.30 3.67 3.53
CA ALA A 13 6.83 5.01 3.85
C ALA A 13 7.25 6.10 2.85
N GLY A 14 8.32 5.88 2.06
CA GLY A 14 8.75 6.78 0.99
C GLY A 14 7.91 6.68 -0.29
N GLY A 15 6.91 5.79 -0.34
CA GLY A 15 6.02 5.62 -1.49
C GLY A 15 4.97 6.73 -1.62
N PHE A 16 4.17 6.65 -2.70
CA PHE A 16 3.12 7.62 -2.98
C PHE A 16 2.03 7.63 -1.89
N ILE A 17 1.26 6.55 -1.76
CA ILE A 17 0.14 6.45 -0.79
C ILE A 17 0.68 6.57 0.63
N SER A 18 1.76 5.87 0.93
CA SER A 18 2.32 5.82 2.28
C SER A 18 2.84 7.17 2.80
N SER A 19 3.35 8.05 1.94
CA SER A 19 3.77 9.40 2.37
C SER A 19 2.59 10.26 2.81
N HIS A 20 1.42 10.11 2.18
CA HIS A 20 0.17 10.74 2.62
C HIS A 20 -0.39 10.10 3.89
N LEU A 21 -0.27 8.78 4.01
CA LEU A 21 -0.67 8.07 5.23
C LEU A 21 0.15 8.51 6.44
N VAL A 22 1.46 8.70 6.28
CA VAL A 22 2.34 9.23 7.34
C VAL A 22 1.83 10.60 7.81
N GLU A 23 1.50 11.52 6.90
CA GLU A 23 0.93 12.82 7.28
C GLU A 23 -0.39 12.67 8.03
N ALA A 24 -1.31 11.89 7.50
CA ALA A 24 -2.63 11.70 8.11
C ALA A 24 -2.56 11.03 9.50
N LEU A 25 -1.63 10.11 9.71
CA LEU A 25 -1.39 9.48 11.02
C LEU A 25 -0.86 10.49 12.04
N LEU A 26 0.07 11.37 11.63
CA LEU A 26 0.56 12.43 12.49
C LEU A 26 -0.53 13.45 12.83
N ASP A 27 -1.35 13.84 11.85
CA ASP A 27 -2.50 14.74 12.05
C ASP A 27 -3.54 14.12 12.99
N ALA A 28 -3.69 12.79 12.98
CA ALA A 28 -4.52 12.05 13.93
C ALA A 28 -3.87 11.88 15.31
N GLY A 29 -2.64 12.36 15.52
CA GLY A 29 -1.93 12.33 16.79
C GLY A 29 -1.19 11.02 17.06
N ALA A 30 -0.88 10.21 16.05
CA ALA A 30 -0.07 9.00 16.21
C ALA A 30 1.43 9.34 16.27
N GLU A 31 2.19 8.46 16.94
CA GLU A 31 3.66 8.45 16.87
C GLU A 31 4.09 7.58 15.68
N VAL A 32 4.67 8.18 14.65
CA VAL A 32 4.92 7.47 13.39
C VAL A 32 6.39 7.08 13.22
N THR A 33 6.63 5.79 13.05
CA THR A 33 7.90 5.23 12.55
C THR A 33 7.74 4.90 11.07
N ALA A 34 8.56 5.53 10.24
CA ALA A 34 8.57 5.36 8.78
C ALA A 34 9.73 4.45 8.36
N LEU A 35 9.41 3.21 7.95
CA LEU A 35 10.41 2.29 7.39
C LEU A 35 10.59 2.57 5.90
N LEU A 36 11.81 2.89 5.54
CA LEU A 36 12.30 3.09 4.18
C LEU A 36 13.28 1.97 3.80
N HIS A 37 13.28 1.58 2.53
CA HIS A 37 14.31 0.66 2.04
C HIS A 37 15.68 1.30 2.19
N TYR A 38 16.64 0.54 2.72
CA TYR A 38 18.02 1.01 2.87
C TYR A 38 18.60 1.41 1.51
N ASN A 39 19.20 2.57 1.47
CA ASN A 39 19.92 3.09 0.31
C ASN A 39 21.12 3.94 0.77
N ALA A 40 22.16 3.99 -0.06
CA ALA A 40 23.42 4.66 0.27
C ALA A 40 23.27 6.19 0.44
N ASP A 41 22.29 6.78 -0.22
CA ASP A 41 22.06 8.23 -0.22
C ASP A 41 21.15 8.69 0.92
N ALA A 42 20.70 7.77 1.77
CA ALA A 42 19.70 8.03 2.81
C ALA A 42 18.44 8.74 2.28
N ALA A 43 18.08 8.48 1.00
CA ALA A 43 16.95 9.10 0.35
C ALA A 43 15.64 8.67 1.01
N ILE A 44 14.77 9.65 1.27
CA ILE A 44 13.50 9.44 1.97
C ILE A 44 12.28 9.39 1.03
N GLY A 45 12.51 9.35 -0.29
CA GLY A 45 11.44 9.27 -1.28
C GLY A 45 10.44 10.43 -1.15
N ASN A 46 9.15 10.13 -1.32
CA ASN A 46 8.09 11.14 -1.24
C ASN A 46 7.91 11.79 0.14
N LEU A 47 8.54 11.29 1.19
CA LEU A 47 8.58 12.01 2.47
C LEU A 47 9.34 13.35 2.36
N SER A 48 10.18 13.52 1.33
CA SER A 48 10.83 14.82 1.03
C SER A 48 9.82 15.93 0.73
N HIS A 49 8.64 15.59 0.24
CA HIS A 49 7.54 16.51 -0.07
C HIS A 49 6.64 16.83 1.14
N VAL A 50 6.79 16.09 2.24
CA VAL A 50 6.10 16.38 3.50
C VAL A 50 6.69 17.65 4.11
N PRO A 51 5.86 18.62 4.56
CA PRO A 51 6.35 19.85 5.17
C PRO A 51 7.39 19.59 6.27
N ALA A 52 8.50 20.34 6.26
CA ALA A 52 9.64 20.08 7.13
C ALA A 52 9.26 20.08 8.64
N ALA A 53 8.29 20.89 9.04
CA ALA A 53 7.78 20.93 10.40
C ALA A 53 7.13 19.58 10.79
N VAL A 54 6.29 19.01 9.92
CA VAL A 54 5.62 17.72 10.13
C VAL A 54 6.62 16.57 10.08
N ARG A 55 7.52 16.60 9.09
CA ARG A 55 8.55 15.57 8.91
C ARG A 55 9.49 15.40 10.11
N LYS A 56 9.76 16.45 10.87
CA LYS A 56 10.57 16.39 12.10
C LYS A 56 9.96 15.48 13.18
N SER A 57 8.64 15.26 13.14
CA SER A 57 7.93 14.36 14.07
C SER A 57 7.91 12.91 13.61
N VAL A 58 8.46 12.59 12.43
CA VAL A 58 8.55 11.22 11.91
C VAL A 58 9.86 10.58 12.35
N HIS A 59 9.78 9.41 12.98
CA HIS A 59 10.95 8.59 13.23
C HIS A 59 11.29 7.78 11.97
N VAL A 60 12.29 8.26 11.19
CA VAL A 60 12.73 7.59 9.96
C VAL A 60 13.71 6.48 10.28
N VAL A 61 13.47 5.28 9.75
CA VAL A 61 14.32 4.11 9.88
C VAL A 61 14.58 3.53 8.49
N HIS A 62 15.84 3.22 8.19
CA HIS A 62 16.22 2.53 6.96
C HIS A 62 16.49 1.06 7.26
N GLY A 63 15.92 0.16 6.44
CA GLY A 63 16.08 -1.28 6.61
C GLY A 63 15.48 -2.07 5.45
N ASP A 64 15.47 -3.38 5.57
CA ASP A 64 14.93 -4.29 4.56
C ASP A 64 13.82 -5.17 5.17
N LEU A 65 12.71 -5.32 4.45
CA LEU A 65 11.63 -6.25 4.80
C LEU A 65 12.10 -7.71 4.86
N LEU A 66 13.19 -8.02 4.16
CA LEU A 66 13.76 -9.37 4.11
C LEU A 66 14.62 -9.72 5.33
N ASP A 67 15.03 -8.73 6.13
CA ASP A 67 15.73 -8.97 7.39
C ASP A 67 14.71 -9.26 8.51
N ALA A 68 14.45 -10.54 8.74
CA ALA A 68 13.45 -11.00 9.70
C ALA A 68 13.75 -10.53 11.15
N ASP A 69 15.01 -10.55 11.56
CA ASP A 69 15.41 -10.14 12.90
C ASP A 69 15.25 -8.63 13.10
N PHE A 70 15.63 -7.86 12.08
CA PHE A 70 15.41 -6.42 12.07
C PHE A 70 13.90 -6.09 12.14
N MET A 71 13.09 -6.74 11.31
CA MET A 71 11.63 -6.53 11.30
C MET A 71 10.98 -6.91 12.62
N SER A 72 11.38 -8.01 13.22
CA SER A 72 10.88 -8.42 14.55
C SER A 72 11.14 -7.34 15.61
N ARG A 73 12.37 -6.81 15.68
CA ARG A 73 12.74 -5.73 16.61
C ARG A 73 11.98 -4.41 16.32
N LEU A 74 11.72 -4.12 15.06
CA LEU A 74 11.05 -2.89 14.66
C LEU A 74 9.54 -2.95 14.95
N VAL A 75 8.88 -4.06 14.57
CA VAL A 75 7.46 -4.30 14.80
C VAL A 75 7.14 -4.33 16.30
N ALA A 76 8.00 -4.91 17.13
CA ALA A 76 7.80 -4.96 18.58
C ALA A 76 7.68 -3.58 19.25
N LYS A 77 8.15 -2.51 18.61
CA LYS A 77 8.05 -1.13 19.11
C LYS A 77 6.75 -0.43 18.72
N SER A 78 5.93 -1.05 17.87
CA SER A 78 4.66 -0.49 17.39
C SER A 78 3.44 -1.15 18.03
N GLU A 79 2.27 -0.52 17.90
CA GLU A 79 0.96 -1.06 18.30
C GLU A 79 0.12 -1.37 17.05
N VAL A 80 0.39 -0.64 15.96
CA VAL A 80 -0.24 -0.86 14.66
C VAL A 80 0.81 -0.80 13.56
N VAL A 81 0.69 -1.71 12.59
CA VAL A 81 1.56 -1.80 11.42
C VAL A 81 0.71 -1.58 10.17
N PHE A 82 1.05 -0.54 9.42
CA PHE A 82 0.55 -0.31 8.06
C PHE A 82 1.59 -0.83 7.08
N HIS A 83 1.29 -1.98 6.47
CA HIS A 83 2.23 -2.66 5.59
C HIS A 83 1.97 -2.31 4.12
N LEU A 84 2.66 -1.25 3.62
CA LEU A 84 2.61 -0.80 2.24
C LEU A 84 3.91 -1.09 1.46
N GLY A 85 4.94 -1.57 2.15
CA GLY A 85 6.22 -1.91 1.52
C GLY A 85 6.09 -3.07 0.53
N ALA A 86 6.27 -2.80 -0.76
CA ALA A 86 6.15 -3.79 -1.83
C ALA A 86 6.86 -3.30 -3.10
N LEU A 87 7.22 -4.22 -3.99
CA LEU A 87 7.48 -3.93 -5.40
C LEU A 87 6.14 -3.96 -6.15
N ILE A 88 5.83 -2.89 -6.91
CA ILE A 88 4.50 -2.67 -7.48
C ILE A 88 4.46 -2.51 -9.01
N ALA A 89 5.58 -2.20 -9.66
CA ALA A 89 5.61 -1.91 -11.09
C ALA A 89 5.35 -3.19 -11.93
N ILE A 90 4.16 -3.32 -12.51
CA ILE A 90 3.78 -4.51 -13.29
C ILE A 90 4.80 -4.85 -14.38
N PRO A 91 5.27 -3.89 -15.24
CA PRO A 91 6.27 -4.24 -16.25
C PRO A 91 7.55 -4.85 -15.67
N TYR A 92 8.08 -4.26 -14.62
CA TYR A 92 9.29 -4.77 -13.97
C TYR A 92 9.09 -6.15 -13.30
N SER A 93 7.85 -6.51 -12.97
CA SER A 93 7.57 -7.84 -12.40
C SER A 93 7.83 -8.99 -13.38
N TYR A 94 7.80 -8.74 -14.69
CA TYR A 94 8.17 -9.73 -15.70
C TYR A 94 9.68 -9.90 -15.83
N ASP A 95 10.44 -8.83 -15.59
CA ASP A 95 11.92 -8.85 -15.66
C ASP A 95 12.53 -9.45 -14.39
N ALA A 96 11.94 -9.17 -13.23
CA ALA A 96 12.49 -9.54 -11.92
C ALA A 96 11.48 -10.28 -11.02
N PRO A 97 10.81 -11.37 -11.47
CA PRO A 97 9.74 -12.02 -10.73
C PRO A 97 10.18 -12.56 -9.36
N ARG A 98 11.43 -13.02 -9.24
CA ARG A 98 11.99 -13.49 -7.95
C ARG A 98 12.05 -12.37 -6.91
N SER A 99 12.44 -11.15 -7.30
CA SER A 99 12.47 -10.00 -6.40
C SER A 99 11.07 -9.68 -5.88
N TYR A 100 10.03 -9.82 -6.71
CA TYR A 100 8.64 -9.64 -6.28
C TYR A 100 8.20 -10.70 -5.27
N ILE A 101 8.56 -11.98 -5.48
CA ILE A 101 8.28 -13.04 -4.50
C ILE A 101 8.96 -12.71 -3.18
N HIS A 102 10.25 -12.39 -3.20
CA HIS A 102 10.99 -12.10 -1.98
C HIS A 102 10.39 -10.89 -1.26
N THR A 103 10.26 -9.76 -1.93
CA THR A 103 9.78 -8.53 -1.27
C THR A 103 8.32 -8.65 -0.84
N ASN A 104 7.42 -9.09 -1.75
CA ASN A 104 5.99 -9.02 -1.50
C ASN A 104 5.46 -10.20 -0.67
N VAL A 105 6.04 -11.40 -0.83
CA VAL A 105 5.59 -12.61 -0.11
C VAL A 105 6.42 -12.84 1.14
N ILE A 106 7.75 -12.96 0.99
CA ILE A 106 8.62 -13.21 2.16
C ILE A 106 8.68 -11.99 3.08
N GLY A 107 8.72 -10.77 2.53
CA GLY A 107 8.63 -9.54 3.33
C GLY A 107 7.34 -9.47 4.15
N THR A 108 6.19 -9.85 3.56
CA THR A 108 4.91 -9.95 4.29
C THR A 108 4.96 -11.05 5.36
N LEU A 109 5.56 -12.20 5.05
CA LEU A 109 5.75 -13.29 6.03
C LEU A 109 6.55 -12.82 7.26
N ASN A 110 7.64 -12.08 7.06
CA ASN A 110 8.44 -11.54 8.16
C ASN A 110 7.64 -10.59 9.08
N ILE A 111 6.75 -9.78 8.49
CA ILE A 111 5.81 -8.94 9.26
C ILE A 111 4.84 -9.81 10.06
N LEU A 112 4.25 -10.83 9.43
CA LEU A 112 3.29 -11.72 10.09
C LEU A 112 3.91 -12.49 11.25
N GLU A 113 5.12 -13.01 11.09
CA GLU A 113 5.85 -13.71 12.18
C GLU A 113 6.18 -12.75 13.33
N ALA A 114 6.58 -11.51 13.02
CA ALA A 114 6.84 -10.50 14.06
C ALA A 114 5.57 -10.15 14.85
N ILE A 115 4.44 -9.97 14.15
CA ILE A 115 3.14 -9.65 14.79
C ILE A 115 2.59 -10.83 15.59
N ARG A 116 2.77 -12.06 15.09
CA ARG A 116 2.34 -13.27 15.81
C ARG A 116 2.90 -13.34 17.23
N SER A 117 4.13 -12.85 17.40
CA SER A 117 4.80 -12.83 18.71
C SER A 117 4.39 -11.65 19.61
N GLY A 118 3.87 -10.56 19.03
CA GLY A 118 3.66 -9.31 19.75
C GLY A 118 2.22 -8.79 19.79
N GLY A 119 1.30 -9.34 18.98
CA GLY A 119 -0.13 -8.99 19.00
C GLY A 119 -0.50 -7.62 18.42
N GLN A 120 0.37 -7.02 17.60
CA GLN A 120 0.08 -5.74 16.93
C GLN A 120 -1.09 -5.85 15.95
N ARG A 121 -1.82 -4.75 15.75
CA ARG A 121 -2.79 -4.63 14.65
C ARG A 121 -2.06 -4.52 13.32
N LEU A 122 -2.47 -5.28 12.30
CA LEU A 122 -1.95 -5.18 10.94
C LEU A 122 -3.01 -4.61 9.99
N VAL A 123 -2.63 -3.60 9.22
CA VAL A 123 -3.34 -3.21 7.99
C VAL A 123 -2.46 -3.60 6.81
N HIS A 124 -2.81 -4.70 6.16
CA HIS A 124 -2.11 -5.23 4.99
C HIS A 124 -2.64 -4.57 3.73
N THR A 125 -1.74 -4.06 2.91
CA THR A 125 -2.09 -3.46 1.61
C THR A 125 -2.01 -4.49 0.51
N SER A 126 -3.14 -4.81 -0.09
CA SER A 126 -3.27 -5.56 -1.34
C SER A 126 -3.48 -4.60 -2.53
N THR A 127 -4.24 -5.01 -3.52
CA THR A 127 -4.51 -4.24 -4.73
C THR A 127 -5.74 -4.78 -5.45
N SER A 128 -6.45 -3.96 -6.23
CA SER A 128 -7.49 -4.43 -7.15
C SER A 128 -6.95 -5.33 -8.29
N GLU A 129 -5.64 -5.27 -8.58
CA GLU A 129 -5.00 -6.12 -9.60
C GLU A 129 -5.09 -7.63 -9.29
N VAL A 130 -5.41 -8.02 -8.04
CA VAL A 130 -5.65 -9.42 -7.66
C VAL A 130 -6.87 -10.02 -8.33
N TYR A 131 -7.82 -9.19 -8.77
CA TYR A 131 -9.05 -9.62 -9.44
C TYR A 131 -8.84 -9.91 -10.93
N GLY A 132 -7.83 -9.30 -11.55
CA GLY A 132 -7.62 -9.36 -13.00
C GLY A 132 -8.76 -8.68 -13.77
N SER A 133 -9.15 -9.26 -14.92
CA SER A 133 -10.29 -8.76 -15.68
C SER A 133 -11.60 -9.03 -14.94
N ALA A 134 -12.44 -8.02 -14.83
CA ALA A 134 -13.74 -8.13 -14.17
C ALA A 134 -14.62 -9.17 -14.86
N ARG A 135 -15.18 -10.10 -14.08
CA ARG A 135 -16.21 -11.04 -14.52
C ARG A 135 -17.61 -10.50 -14.31
N TYR A 136 -17.76 -9.60 -13.37
CA TYR A 136 -18.98 -8.82 -13.09
C TYR A 136 -18.57 -7.49 -12.44
N ILE A 137 -19.44 -6.50 -12.55
CA ILE A 137 -19.29 -5.17 -11.97
C ILE A 137 -20.58 -4.79 -11.21
N PRO A 138 -20.41 -4.07 -10.08
CA PRO A 138 -19.15 -3.69 -9.43
C PRO A 138 -18.36 -4.92 -8.93
N ILE A 139 -17.03 -4.78 -8.87
CA ILE A 139 -16.14 -5.79 -8.29
C ILE A 139 -16.26 -5.70 -6.76
N ASP A 140 -16.75 -6.77 -6.14
CA ASP A 140 -16.78 -6.93 -4.68
C ASP A 140 -15.64 -7.83 -4.17
N GLU A 141 -15.54 -8.01 -2.86
CA GLU A 141 -14.49 -8.81 -2.24
C GLU A 141 -14.66 -10.32 -2.46
N ALA A 142 -15.85 -10.77 -2.89
CA ALA A 142 -16.13 -12.15 -3.27
C ALA A 142 -15.73 -12.46 -4.73
N HIS A 143 -15.36 -11.43 -5.50
CA HIS A 143 -14.92 -11.62 -6.89
C HIS A 143 -13.71 -12.58 -6.95
N PRO A 144 -13.68 -13.52 -7.91
CA PRO A 144 -12.56 -14.45 -8.06
C PRO A 144 -11.22 -13.76 -8.24
N LEU A 145 -10.19 -14.29 -7.56
CA LEU A 145 -8.83 -13.80 -7.70
C LEU A 145 -8.18 -14.42 -8.94
N GLN A 146 -7.71 -13.56 -9.88
CA GLN A 146 -7.11 -13.98 -11.14
C GLN A 146 -5.84 -13.14 -11.41
N ALA A 147 -4.69 -13.66 -11.03
CA ALA A 147 -3.43 -12.99 -11.32
C ALA A 147 -3.17 -12.92 -12.83
N GLN A 148 -2.99 -11.72 -13.37
CA GLN A 148 -2.62 -11.47 -14.77
C GLN A 148 -1.18 -10.97 -14.90
N SER A 149 -0.42 -10.94 -13.81
CA SER A 149 0.99 -10.55 -13.77
C SER A 149 1.71 -11.24 -12.61
N PRO A 150 3.04 -11.37 -12.65
CA PRO A 150 3.81 -11.83 -11.49
C PRO A 150 3.57 -10.96 -10.26
N TYR A 151 3.42 -9.64 -10.41
CA TYR A 151 3.02 -8.74 -9.34
C TYR A 151 1.71 -9.17 -8.68
N ALA A 152 0.65 -9.30 -9.46
CA ALA A 152 -0.66 -9.70 -8.95
C ALA A 152 -0.60 -11.06 -8.25
N ALA A 153 0.14 -12.02 -8.82
CA ALA A 153 0.34 -13.33 -8.20
C ALA A 153 1.00 -13.25 -6.82
N THR A 154 2.02 -12.39 -6.67
CA THR A 154 2.66 -12.18 -5.35
C THR A 154 1.73 -11.49 -4.36
N LYS A 155 0.87 -10.58 -4.79
CA LYS A 155 -0.13 -9.94 -3.92
C LYS A 155 -1.21 -10.93 -3.47
N ILE A 156 -1.70 -11.80 -4.35
CA ILE A 156 -2.60 -12.91 -3.99
C ILE A 156 -1.91 -13.84 -2.97
N GLY A 157 -0.64 -14.19 -3.19
CA GLY A 157 0.12 -15.01 -2.24
C GLY A 157 0.23 -14.36 -0.87
N ALA A 158 0.53 -13.06 -0.80
CA ALA A 158 0.58 -12.30 0.44
C ALA A 158 -0.79 -12.22 1.14
N ASP A 159 -1.89 -11.95 0.39
CA ASP A 159 -3.26 -11.95 0.92
C ASP A 159 -3.60 -13.30 1.58
N LYS A 160 -3.23 -14.41 0.93
CA LYS A 160 -3.50 -15.76 1.46
C LYS A 160 -2.64 -16.11 2.67
N LEU A 161 -1.42 -15.59 2.77
CA LEU A 161 -0.64 -15.67 4.00
C LEU A 161 -1.34 -14.92 5.15
N VAL A 162 -1.75 -13.66 4.93
CA VAL A 162 -2.47 -12.88 5.95
C VAL A 162 -3.74 -13.63 6.39
N GLU A 163 -4.57 -14.10 5.44
CA GLU A 163 -5.77 -14.87 5.73
C GLU A 163 -5.48 -16.12 6.58
N SER A 164 -4.43 -16.87 6.23
CA SER A 164 -4.05 -18.08 6.96
C SER A 164 -3.60 -17.79 8.38
N TYR A 165 -2.84 -16.70 8.58
CA TYR A 165 -2.38 -16.29 9.92
C TYR A 165 -3.52 -15.78 10.81
N VAL A 166 -4.48 -15.06 10.22
CA VAL A 166 -5.71 -14.70 10.96
C VAL A 166 -6.43 -15.96 11.43
N ARG A 167 -6.66 -16.92 10.54
CA ARG A 167 -7.40 -18.16 10.87
C ARG A 167 -6.66 -19.08 11.82
N SER A 168 -5.33 -19.17 11.71
CA SER A 168 -4.53 -20.14 12.49
C SER A 168 -4.05 -19.58 13.82
N PHE A 169 -3.84 -18.27 13.92
CA PHE A 169 -3.21 -17.63 15.08
C PHE A 169 -4.02 -16.47 15.65
N ASP A 170 -5.26 -16.26 15.18
CA ASP A 170 -6.14 -15.16 15.60
C ASP A 170 -5.49 -13.78 15.51
N LEU A 171 -4.69 -13.54 14.44
CA LEU A 171 -4.03 -12.27 14.24
C LEU A 171 -5.05 -11.14 14.02
N GLY A 172 -4.80 -10.00 14.67
CA GLY A 172 -5.56 -8.78 14.48
C GLY A 172 -5.24 -8.09 13.15
N ALA A 173 -5.39 -8.78 12.01
CA ALA A 173 -5.07 -8.24 10.69
C ALA A 173 -6.33 -7.88 9.91
N VAL A 174 -6.22 -6.88 9.02
CA VAL A 174 -7.20 -6.51 7.99
C VAL A 174 -6.48 -6.30 6.67
N THR A 175 -7.05 -6.81 5.59
CA THR A 175 -6.54 -6.58 4.23
C THR A 175 -7.34 -5.47 3.56
N VAL A 176 -6.67 -4.50 2.95
CA VAL A 176 -7.30 -3.47 2.11
C VAL A 176 -6.81 -3.58 0.67
N ARG A 177 -7.71 -3.44 -0.28
CA ARG A 177 -7.47 -3.52 -1.73
C ARG A 177 -7.79 -2.17 -2.37
N PRO A 178 -6.82 -1.22 -2.38
CA PRO A 178 -7.03 0.03 -3.10
C PRO A 178 -7.25 -0.22 -4.58
N PHE A 179 -8.21 0.50 -5.17
CA PHE A 179 -8.37 0.63 -6.61
C PHE A 179 -7.37 1.66 -7.15
N ASN A 180 -7.60 2.25 -8.32
CA ASN A 180 -6.63 3.12 -8.95
C ASN A 180 -6.48 4.45 -8.19
N THR A 181 -5.66 4.45 -7.18
CA THR A 181 -5.38 5.65 -6.38
C THR A 181 -4.58 6.67 -7.19
N PHE A 182 -5.03 7.93 -7.18
CA PHE A 182 -4.35 9.07 -7.83
C PHE A 182 -4.17 10.25 -6.87
N GLY A 183 -3.26 11.16 -7.20
CA GLY A 183 -3.06 12.39 -6.45
C GLY A 183 -1.61 12.89 -6.48
N PRO A 184 -1.31 13.95 -5.71
CA PRO A 184 0.04 14.49 -5.58
C PRO A 184 1.06 13.41 -5.19
N ARG A 185 2.31 13.52 -5.65
CA ARG A 185 3.41 12.57 -5.39
C ARG A 185 3.27 11.22 -6.11
N GLN A 186 2.25 11.04 -6.95
CA GLN A 186 2.15 9.84 -7.79
C GLN A 186 3.29 9.81 -8.82
N SER A 187 3.77 8.60 -9.14
CA SER A 187 4.83 8.43 -10.14
C SER A 187 4.46 9.05 -11.47
N ALA A 188 5.39 9.79 -12.09
CA ALA A 188 5.22 10.36 -13.42
C ALA A 188 4.93 9.32 -14.53
N ARG A 189 5.14 8.03 -14.25
CA ARG A 189 4.79 6.91 -15.16
C ARG A 189 3.33 6.48 -15.06
N ALA A 190 2.59 6.98 -14.07
CA ALA A 190 1.17 6.69 -13.93
C ALA A 190 0.35 7.55 -14.92
N PHE A 191 -0.83 7.06 -15.28
CA PHE A 191 -1.68 7.64 -16.32
C PHE A 191 -1.95 9.14 -16.10
N ILE A 192 -2.55 9.54 -14.98
CA ILE A 192 -2.92 10.93 -14.70
C ILE A 192 -1.70 11.87 -14.71
N PRO A 193 -0.58 11.59 -14.00
CA PRO A 193 0.63 12.40 -14.10
C PRO A 193 1.21 12.46 -15.53
N THR A 194 1.11 11.39 -16.30
CA THR A 194 1.56 11.37 -17.72
C THR A 194 0.74 12.36 -18.55
N VAL A 195 -0.59 12.36 -18.41
CA VAL A 195 -1.48 13.31 -19.09
C VAL A 195 -1.14 14.74 -18.71
N ILE A 196 -1.06 15.03 -17.41
CA ILE A 196 -0.73 16.37 -16.89
C ILE A 196 0.64 16.83 -17.41
N GLY A 197 1.65 15.97 -17.36
CA GLY A 197 3.00 16.31 -17.80
C GLY A 197 3.07 16.64 -19.29
N GLN A 198 2.38 15.89 -20.14
CA GLN A 198 2.32 16.15 -21.58
C GLN A 198 1.53 17.43 -21.89
N ALA A 199 0.39 17.65 -21.23
CA ALA A 199 -0.42 18.86 -21.42
C ALA A 199 0.35 20.14 -21.01
N LEU A 200 1.08 20.10 -19.90
CA LEU A 200 1.92 21.21 -19.45
C LEU A 200 3.16 21.42 -20.34
N GLY A 201 3.62 20.37 -21.03
CA GLY A 201 4.72 20.45 -21.98
C GLY A 201 4.38 21.19 -23.30
N GLY A 202 3.14 21.62 -23.50
CA GLY A 202 2.69 22.43 -24.63
C GLY A 202 2.55 21.65 -25.93
N GLY A 203 2.49 20.34 -25.90
CA GLY A 203 2.18 19.50 -27.07
C GLY A 203 0.71 19.63 -27.47
N GLU A 204 0.43 19.66 -28.81
CA GLU A 204 -0.95 19.68 -29.34
C GLU A 204 -1.67 18.33 -29.14
N VAL A 205 -0.93 17.25 -28.90
CA VAL A 205 -1.44 15.88 -28.79
C VAL A 205 -0.88 15.21 -27.56
N VAL A 206 -1.75 14.60 -26.76
CA VAL A 206 -1.36 13.75 -25.64
C VAL A 206 -1.29 12.29 -26.13
N GLN A 207 -0.11 11.68 -26.02
CA GLN A 207 0.11 10.27 -26.38
C GLN A 207 -0.19 9.37 -25.20
N LEU A 208 -1.16 8.49 -25.36
CA LEU A 208 -1.58 7.52 -24.35
C LEU A 208 -1.58 6.10 -24.93
N GLY A 209 -1.66 5.11 -24.05
CA GLY A 209 -1.90 3.72 -24.44
C GLY A 209 -3.37 3.48 -24.80
N ALA A 210 -3.91 2.30 -24.48
CA ALA A 210 -5.31 1.97 -24.70
C ALA A 210 -6.23 2.90 -23.91
N LEU A 211 -7.30 3.40 -24.56
CA LEU A 211 -8.27 4.33 -23.98
C LEU A 211 -9.51 3.63 -23.38
N ASP A 212 -9.75 2.36 -23.78
CA ASP A 212 -10.93 1.61 -23.39
C ASP A 212 -10.94 1.07 -21.93
N PRO A 213 -9.76 0.86 -21.26
CA PRO A 213 -9.79 0.32 -19.90
C PRO A 213 -10.57 1.21 -18.94
N ILE A 214 -11.55 0.61 -18.25
CA ILE A 214 -12.31 1.27 -17.20
C ILE A 214 -11.55 1.17 -15.88
N ARG A 215 -11.49 2.27 -15.14
CA ARG A 215 -10.82 2.37 -13.85
C ARG A 215 -11.69 3.11 -12.84
N ASP A 216 -11.74 2.60 -11.61
CA ASP A 216 -12.22 3.35 -10.46
C ASP A 216 -11.07 4.20 -9.94
N LEU A 217 -11.18 5.51 -10.10
CA LEU A 217 -10.16 6.48 -9.75
C LEU A 217 -10.44 7.06 -8.37
N THR A 218 -9.67 6.63 -7.38
CA THR A 218 -9.85 7.04 -5.98
C THR A 218 -8.78 8.07 -5.59
N PHE A 219 -9.20 9.23 -5.08
CA PHE A 219 -8.24 10.24 -4.62
C PHE A 219 -7.44 9.74 -3.42
N VAL A 220 -6.15 10.07 -3.35
CA VAL A 220 -5.23 9.51 -2.35
C VAL A 220 -5.64 9.77 -0.90
N ARG A 221 -6.30 10.89 -0.62
CA ARG A 221 -6.78 11.17 0.75
C ARG A 221 -7.92 10.25 1.16
N ASP A 222 -8.79 9.87 0.23
CA ASP A 222 -9.87 8.93 0.49
C ASP A 222 -9.31 7.52 0.69
N THR A 223 -8.35 7.11 -0.14
CA THR A 223 -7.60 5.86 0.08
C THR A 223 -6.97 5.84 1.48
N VAL A 224 -6.28 6.89 1.89
CA VAL A 224 -5.64 7.01 3.20
C VAL A 224 -6.66 6.97 4.35
N SER A 225 -7.81 7.65 4.19
CA SER A 225 -8.87 7.59 5.20
C SER A 225 -9.40 6.17 5.38
N GLY A 226 -9.51 5.41 4.29
CA GLY A 226 -9.87 3.98 4.31
C GLY A 226 -8.86 3.13 5.08
N PHE A 227 -7.55 3.38 4.95
CA PHE A 227 -6.51 2.70 5.75
C PHE A 227 -6.67 2.96 7.25
N ILE A 228 -6.92 4.21 7.63
CA ILE A 228 -7.11 4.59 9.04
C ILE A 228 -8.40 3.97 9.58
N ALA A 229 -9.49 4.06 8.83
CA ALA A 229 -10.77 3.45 9.22
C ALA A 229 -10.64 1.93 9.42
N ALA A 230 -9.93 1.23 8.53
CA ALA A 230 -9.66 -0.21 8.66
C ALA A 230 -8.83 -0.54 9.90
N ALA A 231 -7.87 0.32 10.29
CA ALA A 231 -7.11 0.15 11.52
C ALA A 231 -7.97 0.35 12.77
N GLU A 232 -8.87 1.34 12.76
CA GLU A 232 -9.69 1.73 13.90
C GLU A 232 -10.91 0.84 14.14
N CYS A 233 -11.44 0.21 13.09
CA CYS A 233 -12.62 -0.66 13.17
C CYS A 233 -12.25 -2.04 13.71
N ASP A 234 -12.76 -2.38 14.88
CA ASP A 234 -12.49 -3.69 15.48
C ASP A 234 -13.21 -4.82 14.74
N ASP A 235 -14.38 -4.57 14.19
CA ASP A 235 -15.15 -5.53 13.39
C ASP A 235 -14.51 -5.82 12.02
N ALA A 236 -13.54 -5.01 11.59
CA ALA A 236 -12.77 -5.26 10.37
C ALA A 236 -11.69 -6.36 10.51
N ARG A 237 -11.48 -6.88 11.74
CA ARG A 237 -10.49 -7.94 11.97
C ARG A 237 -10.78 -9.19 11.14
N GLY A 238 -9.76 -9.70 10.47
CA GLY A 238 -9.88 -10.86 9.59
C GLY A 238 -10.58 -10.57 8.26
N GLY A 239 -11.10 -9.35 8.07
CA GLY A 239 -11.78 -8.94 6.85
C GLY A 239 -10.83 -8.51 5.74
N CYS A 240 -11.42 -8.43 4.55
CA CYS A 240 -10.81 -7.86 3.36
C CYS A 240 -11.77 -6.82 2.80
N PHE A 241 -11.27 -5.63 2.41
CA PHE A 241 -12.10 -4.52 1.99
C PHE A 241 -11.51 -3.84 0.75
N ASN A 242 -12.36 -3.61 -0.24
CA ASN A 242 -12.05 -2.78 -1.38
C ASN A 242 -12.05 -1.30 -0.97
N LEU A 243 -11.09 -0.54 -1.46
CA LEU A 243 -11.06 0.92 -1.32
C LEU A 243 -11.18 1.54 -2.71
N GLY A 244 -12.37 1.96 -3.06
CA GLY A 244 -12.75 2.56 -4.33
C GLY A 244 -13.93 3.49 -4.17
N THR A 245 -14.30 4.21 -5.24
CA THR A 245 -15.48 5.08 -5.27
C THR A 245 -16.75 4.32 -5.62
N GLY A 246 -16.62 3.15 -6.25
CA GLY A 246 -17.70 2.40 -6.86
C GLY A 246 -18.12 2.91 -8.25
N GLU A 247 -17.44 3.94 -8.75
CA GLU A 247 -17.69 4.53 -10.08
C GLU A 247 -16.48 4.28 -10.98
N GLY A 248 -16.74 3.80 -12.19
CA GLY A 248 -15.72 3.55 -13.21
C GLY A 248 -15.76 4.59 -14.30
N ALA A 249 -14.59 5.09 -14.72
CA ALA A 249 -14.42 5.90 -15.91
C ALA A 249 -13.44 5.22 -16.87
N SER A 250 -13.64 5.37 -18.18
CA SER A 250 -12.65 4.93 -19.14
C SER A 250 -11.46 5.89 -19.16
N VAL A 251 -10.30 5.39 -19.65
CA VAL A 251 -9.12 6.25 -19.81
C VAL A 251 -9.35 7.38 -20.80
N GLY A 252 -10.31 7.19 -21.75
CA GLY A 252 -10.63 8.16 -22.79
C GLY A 252 -11.58 9.28 -22.34
N GLU A 253 -12.36 9.08 -21.27
CA GLU A 253 -13.21 10.11 -20.65
C GLU A 253 -12.42 11.10 -19.84
#